data_a6f76a4105a78258dbb1391df53dc0b8
#
_entry.id   a6f76a4105a78258dbb1391df53dc0b8
#
_cell.length_a   1.000
_cell.length_b   1.000
_cell.length_c   1.000
_cell.angle_alpha   90.00
_cell.angle_beta   90.00
_cell.angle_gamma   90.00
#
_symmetry.space_group_name_H-M   'P 1'
#
loop_
_entity.id
_entity.type
_entity.pdbx_description
1 polymer ?
#
loop_
_entity_poly.entity_id
_entity_poly.type
_entity_poly.pdbx_seq_one_letter_code
_entity_poly.pdbx_strand_id
1 'polypeptide(L)'
;ILEGNSENEAKKIFDKWDLDFVVIGKTTNTNNLTLKFNDKVVGEIPIDALADKAPIYNREWIKKKPKKNKINLKDLKKISIEDALIKILSSPNHSNKNWVTNQYDQSVMCDTVQKSGSDAAVIRIHSKDKAIAVSVDSSANYCKSHPVTGGKQIVCENWRNLITVGAKPLAITNCLNFGNPENKEIMGEFAECLEGIK
;
A
#
# COMPACT_ATOMS: atom_id res chain seq x y z
N ILE A 1 7.93 14.72 19.47
CA ILE A 1 8.75 15.01 20.68
C ILE A 1 9.50 16.30 20.43
N LEU A 2 9.40 17.22 21.37
CA LEU A 2 10.05 18.54 21.32
C LEU A 2 11.07 18.66 22.45
N GLU A 3 12.10 19.49 22.24
CA GLU A 3 12.94 19.92 23.35
C GLU A 3 12.14 20.82 24.32
N GLY A 4 12.41 20.73 25.62
CA GLY A 4 11.60 21.39 26.65
C GLY A 4 11.48 22.92 26.50
N ASN A 5 12.39 23.56 25.76
CA ASN A 5 12.36 24.99 25.50
C ASN A 5 11.61 25.39 24.24
N SER A 6 11.20 24.45 23.40
CA SER A 6 10.57 24.71 22.07
C SER A 6 9.04 24.64 22.11
N GLU A 7 8.42 24.47 23.27
CA GLU A 7 6.97 24.38 23.43
C GLU A 7 6.25 25.64 22.94
N ASN A 8 6.76 26.82 23.31
CA ASN A 8 6.16 28.09 22.91
C ASN A 8 6.27 28.35 21.40
N GLU A 9 7.36 27.91 20.76
CA GLU A 9 7.53 28.03 19.31
C GLU A 9 6.59 27.09 18.56
N ALA A 10 6.48 25.85 19.04
CA ALA A 10 5.53 24.89 18.51
C ALA A 10 4.09 25.42 18.61
N LYS A 11 3.70 25.92 19.77
CA LYS A 11 2.37 26.49 19.99
C LYS A 11 2.07 27.63 19.00
N LYS A 12 3.00 28.56 18.76
CA LYS A 12 2.82 29.64 17.77
C LYS A 12 2.57 29.10 16.36
N ILE A 13 3.22 27.98 16.00
CA ILE A 13 3.02 27.36 14.68
C ILE A 13 1.61 26.75 14.60
N PHE A 14 1.19 26.05 15.63
CA PHE A 14 -0.14 25.44 15.69
C PHE A 14 -1.25 26.50 15.70
N ASP A 15 -1.10 27.57 16.52
CA ASP A 15 -2.04 28.68 16.56
C ASP A 15 -2.16 29.41 15.20
N LYS A 16 -1.04 29.55 14.47
CA LYS A 16 -1.04 30.14 13.11
C LYS A 16 -1.90 29.37 12.11
N TRP A 17 -2.01 28.05 12.29
CA TRP A 17 -2.75 27.17 11.39
C TRP A 17 -4.10 26.72 11.98
N ASP A 18 -4.53 27.35 13.08
CA ASP A 18 -5.78 27.01 13.79
C ASP A 18 -5.87 25.51 14.14
N LEU A 19 -4.78 25.00 14.70
CA LEU A 19 -4.65 23.59 15.10
C LEU A 19 -4.53 23.47 16.62
N ASP A 20 -5.15 22.44 17.18
CA ASP A 20 -5.03 22.12 18.59
C ASP A 20 -3.59 21.71 18.95
N PHE A 21 -3.11 22.25 20.08
CA PHE A 21 -1.80 21.92 20.63
C PHE A 21 -1.90 21.65 22.12
N VAL A 22 -1.53 20.45 22.51
CA VAL A 22 -1.55 20.01 23.92
C VAL A 22 -0.30 19.21 24.26
N VAL A 23 0.30 19.53 25.38
CA VAL A 23 1.39 18.72 25.96
C VAL A 23 0.79 17.50 26.65
N ILE A 24 0.97 16.33 26.05
CA ILE A 24 0.41 15.07 26.56
C ILE A 24 1.31 14.35 27.57
N GLY A 25 2.55 14.79 27.72
CA GLY A 25 3.50 14.15 28.64
C GLY A 25 4.92 14.66 28.50
N LYS A 26 5.82 14.04 29.22
CA LYS A 26 7.27 14.29 29.18
C LYS A 26 8.02 12.98 29.10
N THR A 27 9.13 12.97 28.37
CA THR A 27 10.08 11.85 28.40
C THR A 27 10.78 11.80 29.77
N THR A 28 10.98 10.60 30.28
CA THR A 28 11.64 10.35 31.56
C THR A 28 12.81 9.37 31.39
N ASN A 29 13.67 9.27 32.39
CA ASN A 29 14.75 8.28 32.41
C ASN A 29 14.30 6.95 33.03
N THR A 30 13.00 6.77 33.27
CA THR A 30 12.45 5.52 33.80
C THR A 30 12.21 4.55 32.64
N ASN A 31 12.35 3.27 32.90
CA ASN A 31 12.07 2.23 31.91
C ASN A 31 10.58 1.89 31.81
N ASN A 32 9.71 2.81 32.23
CA ASN A 32 8.27 2.64 32.30
C ASN A 32 7.54 3.72 31.54
N LEU A 33 6.47 3.32 30.82
CA LEU A 33 5.42 4.21 30.39
C LEU A 33 4.42 4.37 31.56
N THR A 34 4.34 5.57 32.11
CA THR A 34 3.43 5.88 33.20
C THR A 34 2.28 6.74 32.70
N LEU A 35 1.06 6.26 32.83
CA LEU A 35 -0.17 6.98 32.45
C LEU A 35 -0.75 7.65 33.72
N LYS A 36 -1.05 8.94 33.62
CA LYS A 36 -1.70 9.71 34.69
C LYS A 36 -3.04 10.27 34.21
N PHE A 37 -4.00 10.27 35.12
CA PHE A 37 -5.27 10.94 34.97
C PHE A 37 -5.59 11.76 36.21
N ASN A 38 -5.80 13.06 36.07
CA ASN A 38 -5.93 14.00 37.20
C ASN A 38 -4.79 13.80 38.25
N ASP A 39 -3.54 13.82 37.79
CA ASP A 39 -2.30 13.61 38.53
C ASP A 39 -2.15 12.28 39.29
N LYS A 40 -3.14 11.39 39.17
CA LYS A 40 -3.05 10.03 39.72
C LYS A 40 -2.52 9.07 38.68
N VAL A 41 -1.59 8.20 39.05
CA VAL A 41 -1.13 7.11 38.20
C VAL A 41 -2.29 6.11 38.04
N VAL A 42 -2.73 5.93 36.83
CA VAL A 42 -3.81 5.00 36.44
C VAL A 42 -3.28 3.77 35.69
N GLY A 43 -2.03 3.82 35.26
CA GLY A 43 -1.38 2.68 34.62
C GLY A 43 0.13 2.87 34.55
N GLU A 44 0.83 1.78 34.67
CA GLU A 44 2.29 1.73 34.52
C GLU A 44 2.66 0.42 33.81
N ILE A 45 3.48 0.51 32.78
CA ILE A 45 3.93 -0.65 32.01
C ILE A 45 5.42 -0.49 31.66
N PRO A 46 6.24 -1.53 31.80
CA PRO A 46 7.63 -1.51 31.34
C PRO A 46 7.71 -1.29 29.83
N ILE A 47 8.58 -0.40 29.40
CA ILE A 47 8.77 -0.09 27.96
C ILE A 47 9.22 -1.34 27.20
N ASP A 48 10.06 -2.19 27.78
CA ASP A 48 10.47 -3.45 27.21
C ASP A 48 9.30 -4.35 26.78
N ALA A 49 8.20 -4.34 27.56
CA ALA A 49 7.01 -5.13 27.24
C ALA A 49 6.28 -4.62 26.01
N LEU A 50 6.41 -3.32 25.71
CA LEU A 50 5.80 -2.68 24.54
C LEU A 50 6.69 -2.74 23.28
N ALA A 51 7.99 -2.90 23.44
CA ALA A 51 8.96 -2.88 22.35
C ALA A 51 9.72 -4.22 22.24
N ASP A 52 10.81 -4.36 22.97
CA ASP A 52 11.78 -5.44 22.76
C ASP A 52 11.26 -6.84 23.15
N LYS A 53 10.32 -6.92 24.08
CA LYS A 53 9.68 -8.17 24.52
C LYS A 53 8.35 -8.44 23.80
N ALA A 54 7.96 -7.62 22.83
CA ALA A 54 6.81 -7.92 21.98
C ALA A 54 7.04 -9.24 21.23
N PRO A 55 6.03 -10.12 21.12
CA PRO A 55 6.22 -11.42 20.49
C PRO A 55 6.63 -11.27 19.02
N ILE A 56 7.76 -11.86 18.67
CA ILE A 56 8.21 -11.98 17.29
C ILE A 56 7.86 -13.38 16.82
N TYR A 57 6.94 -13.47 15.86
CA TYR A 57 6.49 -14.76 15.35
C TYR A 57 7.39 -15.21 14.19
N ASN A 58 7.99 -16.41 14.33
CA ASN A 58 8.61 -17.14 13.24
C ASN A 58 7.66 -18.23 12.77
N ARG A 59 6.79 -17.89 11.81
CA ARG A 59 5.77 -18.79 11.32
C ARG A 59 6.35 -19.75 10.30
N GLU A 60 6.11 -21.06 10.52
CA GLU A 60 6.45 -22.08 9.55
C GLU A 60 5.60 -21.95 8.29
N TRP A 61 6.20 -22.22 7.15
CA TRP A 61 5.51 -22.21 5.88
C TRP A 61 5.99 -23.30 4.93
N ILE A 62 5.15 -23.65 3.96
CA ILE A 62 5.44 -24.64 2.94
C ILE A 62 5.27 -24.00 1.55
N LYS A 63 6.16 -24.37 0.63
CA LYS A 63 6.06 -23.92 -0.76
C LYS A 63 4.81 -24.48 -1.42
N LYS A 64 4.05 -23.62 -2.06
CA LYS A 64 2.89 -24.04 -2.83
C LYS A 64 3.34 -24.76 -4.09
N LYS A 65 2.84 -25.98 -4.28
CA LYS A 65 3.03 -26.67 -5.55
C LYS A 65 2.06 -26.09 -6.59
N PRO A 66 2.55 -25.48 -7.69
CA PRO A 66 1.66 -24.92 -8.71
C PRO A 66 0.79 -26.04 -9.31
N LYS A 67 -0.52 -25.80 -9.35
CA LYS A 67 -1.42 -26.72 -10.03
C LYS A 67 -1.19 -26.58 -11.53
N LYS A 68 -0.65 -27.60 -12.15
CA LYS A 68 -0.54 -27.69 -13.62
C LYS A 68 -1.93 -27.98 -14.20
N ASN A 69 -2.74 -26.97 -14.41
CA ASN A 69 -3.95 -27.11 -15.18
C ASN A 69 -3.56 -27.22 -16.66
N LYS A 70 -3.60 -28.42 -17.20
CA LYS A 70 -3.47 -28.63 -18.64
C LYS A 70 -4.79 -28.20 -19.28
N ILE A 71 -4.82 -26.98 -19.82
CA ILE A 71 -5.93 -26.55 -20.70
C ILE A 71 -5.78 -27.33 -21.99
N ASN A 72 -6.75 -28.18 -22.29
CA ASN A 72 -6.83 -28.82 -23.60
C ASN A 72 -7.51 -27.82 -24.53
N LEU A 73 -6.79 -27.30 -25.51
CA LEU A 73 -7.32 -26.34 -26.47
C LEU A 73 -8.53 -26.88 -27.25
N LYS A 74 -8.68 -28.20 -27.36
CA LYS A 74 -9.83 -28.84 -28.02
C LYS A 74 -11.14 -28.68 -27.22
N ASP A 75 -11.03 -28.46 -25.91
CA ASP A 75 -12.18 -28.31 -25.02
C ASP A 75 -12.66 -26.84 -24.95
N LEU A 76 -11.93 -25.93 -25.55
CA LEU A 76 -12.33 -24.52 -25.64
C LEU A 76 -13.48 -24.41 -26.67
N LYS A 77 -14.60 -23.82 -26.22
CA LYS A 77 -15.70 -23.50 -27.12
C LYS A 77 -15.20 -22.49 -28.16
N LYS A 78 -15.35 -22.85 -29.43
CA LYS A 78 -15.11 -21.89 -30.51
C LYS A 78 -16.15 -20.78 -30.40
N ILE A 79 -15.68 -19.55 -30.35
CA ILE A 79 -16.51 -18.35 -30.32
C ILE A 79 -16.06 -17.45 -31.47
N SER A 80 -16.98 -16.76 -32.11
CA SER A 80 -16.62 -15.77 -33.13
C SER A 80 -15.85 -14.61 -32.53
N ILE A 81 -15.08 -13.88 -33.35
CA ILE A 81 -14.33 -12.72 -32.87
C ILE A 81 -15.30 -11.64 -32.38
N GLU A 82 -16.43 -11.46 -33.07
CA GLU A 82 -17.48 -10.49 -32.72
C GLU A 82 -18.11 -10.81 -31.37
N ASP A 83 -18.49 -12.07 -31.14
CA ASP A 83 -19.05 -12.50 -29.86
C ASP A 83 -18.03 -12.39 -28.73
N ALA A 84 -16.76 -12.70 -28.98
CA ALA A 84 -15.70 -12.54 -28.01
C ALA A 84 -15.50 -11.07 -27.63
N LEU A 85 -15.48 -10.18 -28.62
CA LEU A 85 -15.36 -8.74 -28.40
C LEU A 85 -16.54 -8.19 -27.59
N ILE A 86 -17.77 -8.54 -27.95
CA ILE A 86 -18.97 -8.13 -27.20
C ILE A 86 -18.90 -8.61 -25.76
N LYS A 87 -18.53 -9.87 -25.51
CA LYS A 87 -18.40 -10.43 -24.16
C LYS A 87 -17.33 -9.75 -23.32
N ILE A 88 -16.19 -9.39 -23.91
CA ILE A 88 -15.13 -8.66 -23.22
C ILE A 88 -15.60 -7.26 -22.87
N LEU A 89 -16.12 -6.51 -23.84
CA LEU A 89 -16.56 -5.12 -23.65
C LEU A 89 -17.77 -5.01 -22.70
N SER A 90 -18.65 -6.00 -22.65
CA SER A 90 -19.79 -6.03 -21.74
C SER A 90 -19.41 -6.48 -20.32
N SER A 91 -18.18 -6.92 -20.09
CA SER A 91 -17.73 -7.31 -18.75
C SER A 91 -17.60 -6.09 -17.83
N PRO A 92 -18.13 -6.14 -16.60
CA PRO A 92 -17.96 -5.05 -15.62
C PRO A 92 -16.49 -4.67 -15.35
N ASN A 93 -15.57 -5.62 -15.51
CA ASN A 93 -14.14 -5.38 -15.32
C ASN A 93 -13.56 -4.42 -16.37
N HIS A 94 -14.16 -4.36 -17.57
CA HIS A 94 -13.74 -3.51 -18.68
C HIS A 94 -14.64 -2.27 -18.86
N SER A 95 -15.64 -2.09 -17.99
CA SER A 95 -16.50 -0.91 -18.04
C SER A 95 -15.75 0.35 -17.68
N ASN A 96 -16.22 1.50 -18.17
CA ASN A 96 -15.71 2.81 -17.81
C ASN A 96 -15.85 3.04 -16.29
N LYS A 97 -14.78 3.53 -15.65
CA LYS A 97 -14.70 3.81 -14.21
C LYS A 97 -14.85 5.30 -13.88
N ASN A 98 -15.21 6.15 -14.83
CA ASN A 98 -15.34 7.59 -14.61
C ASN A 98 -16.31 7.94 -13.46
N TRP A 99 -17.35 7.14 -13.24
CA TRP A 99 -18.27 7.32 -12.13
C TRP A 99 -17.58 7.29 -10.75
N VAL A 100 -16.48 6.53 -10.63
CA VAL A 100 -15.64 6.53 -9.41
C VAL A 100 -14.77 7.78 -9.36
N THR A 101 -14.03 8.04 -10.43
CA THR A 101 -13.03 9.12 -10.47
C THR A 101 -13.65 10.51 -10.45
N ASN A 102 -14.85 10.69 -11.04
CA ASN A 102 -15.57 11.97 -11.06
C ASN A 102 -16.12 12.40 -9.68
N GLN A 103 -16.13 11.51 -8.69
CA GLN A 103 -16.52 11.85 -7.32
C GLN A 103 -15.43 12.61 -6.57
N TYR A 104 -14.21 12.63 -7.08
CA TYR A 104 -13.06 13.24 -6.43
C TYR A 104 -12.59 14.47 -7.22
N ASP A 105 -12.27 15.54 -6.49
CA ASP A 105 -11.65 16.72 -7.09
C ASP A 105 -10.20 16.42 -7.43
N GLN A 106 -9.90 16.39 -8.72
CA GLN A 106 -8.56 16.18 -9.26
C GLN A 106 -7.82 17.51 -9.50
N SER A 107 -8.45 18.63 -9.20
CA SER A 107 -7.92 19.97 -9.48
C SER A 107 -7.43 20.67 -8.22
N VAL A 108 -7.47 20.02 -7.06
CA VAL A 108 -6.98 20.59 -5.79
C VAL A 108 -5.54 21.08 -5.95
N MET A 109 -5.28 22.31 -5.51
CA MET A 109 -3.99 23.02 -5.62
C MET A 109 -3.45 23.13 -7.06
N CYS A 110 -4.20 22.72 -8.07
CA CYS A 110 -3.79 22.72 -9.49
C CYS A 110 -2.49 21.93 -9.75
N ASP A 111 -2.27 20.85 -9.02
CA ASP A 111 -1.03 20.08 -9.09
C ASP A 111 -1.12 18.83 -10.00
N THR A 112 -2.30 18.44 -10.40
CA THR A 112 -2.49 17.29 -11.28
C THR A 112 -2.01 17.60 -12.69
N VAL A 113 -0.93 16.94 -13.11
CA VAL A 113 -0.40 16.99 -14.48
C VAL A 113 -1.10 15.97 -15.36
N GLN A 114 -1.28 14.74 -14.85
CA GLN A 114 -1.94 13.64 -15.55
C GLN A 114 -3.17 13.20 -14.76
N LYS A 115 -4.34 13.31 -15.39
CA LYS A 115 -5.64 12.94 -14.80
C LYS A 115 -5.84 11.43 -14.74
N SER A 116 -6.88 11.00 -14.01
CA SER A 116 -7.38 9.61 -13.99
C SER A 116 -7.67 9.10 -15.40
N GLY A 117 -7.40 7.81 -15.64
CA GLY A 117 -7.49 7.15 -16.95
C GLY A 117 -6.15 6.99 -17.64
N SER A 118 -5.06 7.47 -17.04
CA SER A 118 -3.68 7.15 -17.42
C SER A 118 -3.13 5.99 -16.59
N ASP A 119 -1.97 5.47 -17.00
CA ASP A 119 -1.29 4.35 -16.32
C ASP A 119 -0.71 4.74 -14.95
N ALA A 120 -0.44 6.03 -14.74
CA ALA A 120 0.01 6.56 -13.46
C ALA A 120 -0.52 7.99 -13.23
N ALA A 121 -0.68 8.37 -11.97
CA ALA A 121 -0.93 9.74 -11.59
C ALA A 121 0.37 10.53 -11.62
N VAL A 122 0.33 11.76 -12.14
CA VAL A 122 1.48 12.66 -12.16
C VAL A 122 1.11 13.98 -11.50
N ILE A 123 1.85 14.36 -10.47
CA ILE A 123 1.61 15.53 -9.64
C ILE A 123 2.87 16.40 -9.65
N ARG A 124 2.73 17.67 -9.97
CA ARG A 124 3.85 18.62 -9.96
C ARG A 124 4.30 18.94 -8.54
N ILE A 125 5.55 19.31 -8.39
CA ILE A 125 6.10 19.87 -7.15
C ILE A 125 6.16 21.39 -7.29
N HIS A 126 5.46 22.10 -6.38
CA HIS A 126 5.48 23.55 -6.39
C HIS A 126 6.91 24.12 -6.35
N SER A 127 7.13 25.21 -7.08
CA SER A 127 8.42 25.93 -7.14
C SER A 127 9.60 25.06 -7.66
N LYS A 128 9.32 23.93 -8.31
CA LYS A 128 10.32 23.06 -8.93
C LYS A 128 9.89 22.68 -10.35
N ASP A 129 10.85 22.55 -11.24
CA ASP A 129 10.63 21.91 -12.56
C ASP A 129 10.71 20.38 -12.42
N LYS A 130 9.84 19.84 -11.56
CA LYS A 130 9.77 18.41 -11.22
C LYS A 130 8.35 17.99 -10.92
N ALA A 131 8.08 16.71 -11.16
CA ALA A 131 6.84 16.04 -10.79
C ALA A 131 7.13 14.70 -10.11
N ILE A 132 6.15 14.19 -9.40
CA ILE A 132 6.15 12.84 -8.83
C ILE A 132 5.09 12.04 -9.57
N ALA A 133 5.45 10.86 -10.04
CA ALA A 133 4.51 9.89 -10.58
C ALA A 133 4.29 8.74 -9.59
N VAL A 134 3.04 8.31 -9.45
CA VAL A 134 2.63 7.22 -8.58
C VAL A 134 1.70 6.29 -9.35
N SER A 135 1.98 4.99 -9.32
CA SER A 135 1.05 3.96 -9.80
C SER A 135 0.79 2.92 -8.72
N VAL A 136 -0.34 2.23 -8.81
CA VAL A 136 -0.77 1.18 -7.88
C VAL A 136 -1.22 -0.01 -8.69
N ASP A 137 -0.58 -1.14 -8.48
CA ASP A 137 -0.88 -2.38 -9.20
C ASP A 137 -1.09 -3.56 -8.24
N SER A 138 -1.97 -4.46 -8.64
CA SER A 138 -2.23 -5.71 -7.93
C SER A 138 -2.76 -6.76 -8.87
N SER A 139 -2.29 -7.99 -8.72
CA SER A 139 -2.72 -9.14 -9.51
C SER A 139 -2.91 -10.37 -8.62
N ALA A 140 -3.95 -10.31 -7.75
CA ALA A 140 -4.23 -11.30 -6.73
C ALA A 140 -4.32 -12.74 -7.29
N ASN A 141 -4.95 -12.92 -8.45
CA ASN A 141 -5.10 -14.24 -9.08
C ASN A 141 -3.76 -14.82 -9.54
N TYR A 142 -2.86 -13.99 -10.06
CA TYR A 142 -1.53 -14.43 -10.46
C TYR A 142 -0.67 -14.78 -9.25
N CYS A 143 -0.70 -13.95 -8.21
CA CYS A 143 -0.01 -14.22 -6.95
C CYS A 143 -0.52 -15.50 -6.29
N LYS A 144 -1.83 -15.73 -6.31
CA LYS A 144 -2.42 -16.96 -5.78
C LYS A 144 -2.01 -18.21 -6.59
N SER A 145 -1.92 -18.11 -7.90
CA SER A 145 -1.59 -19.24 -8.78
C SER A 145 -0.10 -19.57 -8.78
N HIS A 146 0.76 -18.54 -8.85
CA HIS A 146 2.22 -18.63 -8.92
C HIS A 146 2.84 -17.47 -8.13
N PRO A 147 2.97 -17.57 -6.80
CA PRO A 147 3.30 -16.44 -5.96
C PRO A 147 4.57 -15.70 -6.37
N VAL A 148 5.67 -16.40 -6.62
CA VAL A 148 6.95 -15.78 -7.06
C VAL A 148 6.76 -15.04 -8.40
N THR A 149 6.15 -15.69 -9.38
CA THR A 149 5.95 -15.10 -10.71
C THR A 149 4.95 -13.95 -10.64
N GLY A 150 3.87 -14.10 -9.86
CA GLY A 150 2.88 -13.05 -9.64
C GLY A 150 3.49 -11.82 -9.01
N GLY A 151 4.34 -11.98 -7.99
CA GLY A 151 5.09 -10.89 -7.38
C GLY A 151 5.98 -10.14 -8.38
N LYS A 152 6.74 -10.87 -9.21
CA LYS A 152 7.54 -10.27 -10.30
C LYS A 152 6.68 -9.49 -11.30
N GLN A 153 5.54 -10.06 -11.69
CA GLN A 153 4.63 -9.43 -12.65
C GLN A 153 4.09 -8.10 -12.14
N ILE A 154 3.65 -8.04 -10.88
CA ILE A 154 3.15 -6.80 -10.26
C ILE A 154 4.20 -5.70 -10.29
N VAL A 155 5.45 -6.01 -9.89
CA VAL A 155 6.54 -5.04 -9.91
C VAL A 155 6.84 -4.58 -11.34
N CYS A 156 6.90 -5.50 -12.30
CA CYS A 156 7.15 -5.17 -13.69
C CYS A 156 6.02 -4.34 -14.32
N GLU A 157 4.77 -4.60 -13.96
CA GLU A 157 3.61 -3.84 -14.42
C GLU A 157 3.65 -2.42 -13.89
N ASN A 158 3.82 -2.27 -12.57
CA ASN A 158 3.95 -0.97 -11.90
C ASN A 158 5.13 -0.14 -12.48
N TRP A 159 6.26 -0.78 -12.71
CA TRP A 159 7.43 -0.15 -13.32
C TRP A 159 7.12 0.35 -14.74
N ARG A 160 6.45 -0.45 -15.57
CA ARG A 160 6.05 -0.05 -16.93
C ARG A 160 5.06 1.12 -16.90
N ASN A 161 4.08 1.09 -16.01
CA ASN A 161 3.10 2.15 -15.86
C ASN A 161 3.74 3.51 -15.52
N LEU A 162 4.80 3.51 -14.71
CA LEU A 162 5.56 4.73 -14.45
C LEU A 162 6.35 5.20 -15.68
N ILE A 163 6.93 4.28 -16.45
CA ILE A 163 7.69 4.63 -17.67
C ILE A 163 6.76 5.22 -18.75
N THR A 164 5.52 4.73 -18.90
CA THR A 164 4.60 5.23 -19.93
C THR A 164 4.23 6.71 -19.74
N VAL A 165 4.27 7.21 -18.50
CA VAL A 165 4.07 8.63 -18.19
C VAL A 165 5.38 9.45 -18.18
N GLY A 166 6.49 8.86 -18.61
CA GLY A 166 7.79 9.51 -18.67
C GLY A 166 8.55 9.60 -17.34
N ALA A 167 8.10 8.89 -16.31
CA ALA A 167 8.73 8.90 -15.00
C ALA A 167 9.86 7.87 -14.89
N LYS A 168 10.82 8.14 -14.02
CA LYS A 168 11.86 7.19 -13.60
C LYS A 168 11.40 6.51 -12.31
N PRO A 169 11.16 5.17 -12.30
CA PRO A 169 10.87 4.44 -11.09
C PRO A 169 12.01 4.54 -10.08
N LEU A 170 11.70 4.88 -8.84
CA LEU A 170 12.70 5.12 -7.79
C LEU A 170 12.52 4.21 -6.58
N ALA A 171 11.29 3.93 -6.20
CA ALA A 171 10.97 3.17 -5.01
C ALA A 171 9.61 2.48 -5.13
N ILE A 172 9.39 1.50 -4.29
CA ILE A 172 8.13 0.77 -4.15
C ILE A 172 7.76 0.64 -2.67
N THR A 173 6.47 0.67 -2.39
CA THR A 173 5.92 0.32 -1.08
C THR A 173 4.97 -0.86 -1.23
N ASN A 174 4.88 -1.68 -0.21
CA ASN A 174 4.02 -2.86 -0.21
C ASN A 174 2.79 -2.65 0.68
N CYS A 175 1.63 -3.07 0.19
CA CYS A 175 0.43 -3.28 0.99
C CYS A 175 0.00 -4.73 0.81
N LEU A 176 0.52 -5.62 1.67
CA LEU A 176 0.39 -7.06 1.52
C LEU A 176 -0.80 -7.58 2.33
N ASN A 177 -1.85 -8.02 1.63
CA ASN A 177 -3.05 -8.57 2.22
C ASN A 177 -3.19 -10.04 1.82
N PHE A 178 -2.88 -10.92 2.75
CA PHE A 178 -3.03 -12.36 2.60
C PHE A 178 -4.02 -12.91 3.64
N GLY A 179 -4.41 -14.15 3.50
CA GLY A 179 -5.24 -14.84 4.50
C GLY A 179 -4.45 -15.11 5.80
N ASN A 180 -5.05 -15.91 6.71
CA ASN A 180 -4.46 -16.18 8.01
C ASN A 180 -3.06 -16.82 7.89
N PRO A 181 -1.99 -16.15 8.38
CA PRO A 181 -0.61 -16.64 8.30
C PRO A 181 -0.33 -17.85 9.21
N GLU A 182 -1.25 -18.28 10.06
CA GLU A 182 -1.16 -19.52 10.82
C GLU A 182 -1.33 -20.76 9.91
N ASN A 183 -1.99 -20.57 8.76
CA ASN A 183 -2.03 -21.58 7.73
C ASN A 183 -0.70 -21.59 6.97
N LYS A 184 0.04 -22.70 7.05
CA LYS A 184 1.37 -22.84 6.46
C LYS A 184 1.39 -22.65 4.92
N GLU A 185 0.32 -23.01 4.23
CA GLU A 185 0.20 -22.80 2.77
C GLU A 185 0.02 -21.31 2.44
N ILE A 186 -0.83 -20.61 3.20
CA ILE A 186 -1.07 -19.16 3.02
C ILE A 186 0.19 -18.37 3.38
N MET A 187 0.87 -18.74 4.46
CA MET A 187 2.16 -18.14 4.81
C MET A 187 3.22 -18.42 3.74
N GLY A 188 3.16 -19.58 3.08
CA GLY A 188 4.00 -19.92 1.94
C GLY A 188 3.71 -19.04 0.72
N GLU A 189 2.44 -18.83 0.37
CA GLU A 189 2.05 -17.90 -0.69
C GLU A 189 2.57 -16.47 -0.42
N PHE A 190 2.47 -16.01 0.82
CA PHE A 190 2.99 -14.71 1.26
C PHE A 190 4.52 -14.61 1.11
N ALA A 191 5.26 -15.59 1.65
CA ALA A 191 6.71 -15.61 1.59
C ALA A 191 7.25 -15.69 0.14
N GLU A 192 6.65 -16.56 -0.68
CA GLU A 192 7.01 -16.70 -2.10
C GLU A 192 6.65 -15.45 -2.93
N CYS A 193 5.54 -14.76 -2.60
CA CYS A 193 5.19 -13.50 -3.25
C CYS A 193 6.24 -12.41 -2.94
N LEU A 194 6.68 -12.30 -1.69
CA LEU A 194 7.77 -11.40 -1.30
C LEU A 194 9.09 -11.74 -2.01
N GLU A 195 9.41 -13.02 -2.18
CA GLU A 195 10.57 -13.44 -2.97
C GLU A 195 10.49 -12.94 -4.41
N GLY A 196 9.29 -12.91 -4.98
CA GLY A 196 9.05 -12.39 -6.32
C GLY A 196 9.16 -10.87 -6.42
N ILE A 197 8.71 -10.13 -5.40
CA ILE A 197 8.77 -8.67 -5.34
C ILE A 197 10.21 -8.17 -5.17
N LYS A 198 11.03 -8.91 -4.41
CA LYS A 198 12.45 -8.61 -4.17
C LYS A 198 13.28 -8.75 -5.44
#